data_8dfce4684bc9eee099ec30eaa6ab7077
#
_entry.id   8dfce4684bc9eee099ec30eaa6ab7077
#
_cell.length_a   1.000
_cell.length_b   1.000
_cell.length_c   1.000
_cell.angle_alpha   90.00
_cell.angle_beta   90.00
_cell.angle_gamma   90.00
#
_symmetry.space_group_name_H-M   'P 1'
#
loop_
_entity.id
_entity.type
_entity.pdbx_description
1 polymer ?
#
loop_
_entity_poly.entity_id
_entity_poly.type
_entity_poly.pdbx_seq_one_letter_code
_entity_poly.pdbx_strand_id
1 'polypeptide(L)'
;MKVFKTLSLVILSVVLAAPVGAGSLQQTLVDAYNNKGLLTQNRALLRAADEDVALAASALKPVLSWSSSLQRQFGYRNTAPLNTTSGISTNSANLDVTAALTIYDGGQNKLAIDAAKEAVLSTRQSLILVEQQVLFSAIEAFVKVRRDIEIVGLRENNMRVIKEELRAAQDRFDVGEITKTDVAFAEARLAASTSALAAAQANLVQAKESYKQAVGKVPGKLSAPKKAPNLPGKASDVKAKALRAHPELIALQHDIKQAELNVLRAEAGTGMTVKLSGSLGYSDSEGDNFSNSNSFGVSATGPIYSGGRLSALVRQAKARRDAQRAGLYVTKAKIEQQAGSAFALLQMARASRAATDEQIRAAVVAFEGVREEAAVGARTTLDVLNAEQELLDAKADRVTSLTDEVIAGYRVLMSMGQLTADSLNLPVQKFDPAEYYNLVKSAPTKRSARGSKLDRVLKALSP
;
A
#
# COMPACT_ATOMS: atom_id res chain seq x y z
N MET A 1 14.94 -41.58 57.38
CA MET A 1 16.30 -41.06 57.24
C MET A 1 16.75 -41.29 55.76
N LYS A 2 16.57 -40.36 54.88
CA LYS A 2 17.31 -40.21 53.56
C LYS A 2 17.04 -38.80 53.07
N VAL A 3 18.06 -37.98 53.16
CA VAL A 3 18.11 -36.59 52.73
C VAL A 3 18.33 -36.57 51.23
N PHE A 4 17.42 -35.99 50.42
CA PHE A 4 17.66 -35.68 49.04
C PHE A 4 18.06 -34.21 48.90
N LYS A 5 19.31 -33.99 48.52
CA LYS A 5 19.87 -32.67 48.15
C LYS A 5 19.36 -32.32 46.74
N THR A 6 18.55 -31.30 46.62
CA THR A 6 18.21 -30.67 45.35
C THR A 6 19.33 -29.71 44.92
N LEU A 7 20.00 -30.08 43.86
CA LEU A 7 21.01 -29.24 43.19
C LEU A 7 20.30 -28.31 42.22
N SER A 8 20.17 -27.02 42.57
CA SER A 8 19.63 -26.00 41.67
C SER A 8 20.65 -25.64 40.59
N LEU A 9 20.40 -26.06 39.39
CA LEU A 9 21.18 -25.69 38.19
C LEU A 9 20.71 -24.30 37.70
N VAL A 10 21.47 -23.26 38.03
CA VAL A 10 21.29 -21.91 37.48
C VAL A 10 21.82 -21.93 36.03
N ILE A 11 20.90 -22.01 35.03
CA ILE A 11 21.23 -21.82 33.64
C ILE A 11 21.41 -20.31 33.41
N LEU A 12 22.65 -19.87 33.35
CA LEU A 12 23.05 -18.53 32.94
C LEU A 12 22.83 -18.45 31.41
N SER A 13 21.68 -17.93 30.97
CA SER A 13 21.38 -17.63 29.57
C SER A 13 22.25 -16.44 29.14
N VAL A 14 23.40 -16.73 28.55
CA VAL A 14 24.18 -15.75 27.81
C VAL A 14 23.36 -15.34 26.59
N VAL A 15 22.72 -14.18 26.68
CA VAL A 15 22.15 -13.51 25.52
C VAL A 15 23.33 -13.11 24.62
N LEU A 16 23.63 -13.91 23.63
CA LEU A 16 24.49 -13.54 22.52
C LEU A 16 23.86 -12.31 21.84
N ALA A 17 24.31 -11.12 22.25
CA ALA A 17 24.06 -9.91 21.48
C ALA A 17 24.70 -10.13 20.11
N ALA A 18 23.90 -10.50 19.12
CA ALA A 18 24.34 -10.52 17.73
C ALA A 18 24.92 -9.13 17.42
N PRO A 19 26.08 -9.04 16.73
CA PRO A 19 26.64 -7.75 16.36
C PRO A 19 25.57 -6.98 15.58
N VAL A 20 25.23 -5.78 16.06
CA VAL A 20 24.38 -4.85 15.33
C VAL A 20 25.13 -4.46 14.06
N GLY A 21 25.08 -5.32 13.05
CA GLY A 21 25.63 -5.05 11.74
C GLY A 21 24.98 -3.76 11.22
N ALA A 22 25.79 -2.88 10.60
CA ALA A 22 25.29 -1.67 9.99
C ALA A 22 24.08 -2.02 9.09
N GLY A 23 22.91 -1.39 9.37
CA GLY A 23 21.67 -1.67 8.64
C GLY A 23 21.85 -1.46 7.16
N SER A 24 21.77 -2.53 6.37
CA SER A 24 21.85 -2.45 4.91
C SER A 24 20.51 -2.04 4.31
N LEU A 25 20.52 -1.48 3.10
CA LEU A 25 19.29 -1.19 2.37
C LEU A 25 18.44 -2.46 2.22
N GLN A 26 19.04 -3.61 1.96
CA GLN A 26 18.35 -4.89 1.84
C GLN A 26 17.61 -5.26 3.14
N GLN A 27 18.27 -5.11 4.29
CA GLN A 27 17.64 -5.37 5.59
C GLN A 27 16.48 -4.40 5.86
N THR A 28 16.65 -3.12 5.51
CA THR A 28 15.60 -2.11 5.62
C THR A 28 14.36 -2.47 4.79
N LEU A 29 14.56 -2.97 3.57
CA LEU A 29 13.48 -3.42 2.70
C LEU A 29 12.76 -4.66 3.25
N VAL A 30 13.51 -5.60 3.85
CA VAL A 30 12.94 -6.76 4.55
C VAL A 30 12.09 -6.32 5.74
N ASP A 31 12.59 -5.39 6.54
CA ASP A 31 11.87 -4.86 7.69
C ASP A 31 10.60 -4.12 7.27
N ALA A 32 10.67 -3.28 6.22
CA ALA A 32 9.51 -2.57 5.67
C ALA A 32 8.45 -3.51 5.08
N TYR A 33 8.86 -4.57 4.38
CA TYR A 33 7.95 -5.59 3.84
C TYR A 33 7.21 -6.37 4.95
N ASN A 34 7.90 -6.62 6.07
CA ASN A 34 7.36 -7.33 7.22
C ASN A 34 6.60 -6.42 8.21
N ASN A 35 6.65 -5.09 8.01
CA ASN A 35 5.94 -4.15 8.85
C ASN A 35 4.42 -4.37 8.74
N LYS A 36 3.72 -4.37 9.89
CA LYS A 36 2.26 -4.55 9.99
C LYS A 36 1.48 -3.28 9.57
N GLY A 37 1.86 -2.68 8.46
CA GLY A 37 1.22 -1.46 7.95
C GLY A 37 0.37 -1.72 6.71
N LEU A 38 0.62 -0.92 5.68
CA LEU A 38 -0.16 -0.85 4.45
C LEU A 38 -0.28 -2.20 3.71
N LEU A 39 0.78 -3.03 3.70
CA LEU A 39 0.71 -4.37 3.09
C LEU A 39 -0.27 -5.30 3.82
N THR A 40 -0.27 -5.30 5.14
CA THR A 40 -1.20 -6.13 5.94
C THR A 40 -2.65 -5.70 5.70
N GLN A 41 -2.92 -4.38 5.63
CA GLN A 41 -4.23 -3.84 5.28
C GLN A 41 -4.69 -4.32 3.89
N ASN A 42 -3.83 -4.20 2.88
CA ASN A 42 -4.20 -4.59 1.51
C ASN A 42 -4.30 -6.11 1.32
N ARG A 43 -3.53 -6.90 2.05
CA ARG A 43 -3.72 -8.37 2.13
C ARG A 43 -5.08 -8.72 2.73
N ALA A 44 -5.56 -7.96 3.71
CA ALA A 44 -6.91 -8.15 4.26
C ALA A 44 -7.99 -7.77 3.24
N LEU A 45 -7.82 -6.68 2.47
CA LEU A 45 -8.73 -6.31 1.39
C LEU A 45 -8.76 -7.36 0.27
N LEU A 46 -7.63 -7.99 -0.06
CA LEU A 46 -7.61 -9.10 -1.00
C LEU A 46 -8.40 -10.30 -0.48
N ARG A 47 -8.28 -10.64 0.81
CA ARG A 47 -9.12 -11.70 1.40
C ARG A 47 -10.61 -11.37 1.34
N ALA A 48 -10.99 -10.10 1.53
CA ALA A 48 -12.37 -9.67 1.36
C ALA A 48 -12.86 -9.88 -0.09
N ALA A 49 -12.04 -9.52 -1.08
CA ALA A 49 -12.35 -9.78 -2.48
C ALA A 49 -12.44 -11.29 -2.81
N ASP A 50 -11.62 -12.12 -2.18
CA ASP A 50 -11.73 -13.59 -2.30
C ASP A 50 -13.08 -14.11 -1.76
N GLU A 51 -13.59 -13.52 -0.66
CA GLU A 51 -14.92 -13.85 -0.12
C GLU A 51 -16.06 -13.38 -1.03
N ASP A 52 -15.88 -12.32 -1.83
CA ASP A 52 -16.88 -11.91 -2.83
C ASP A 52 -17.10 -13.00 -3.89
N VAL A 53 -16.06 -13.76 -4.25
CA VAL A 53 -16.19 -14.96 -5.09
C VAL A 53 -17.00 -16.04 -4.39
N ALA A 54 -16.77 -16.25 -3.09
CA ALA A 54 -17.54 -17.19 -2.29
C ALA A 54 -19.02 -16.77 -2.18
N LEU A 55 -19.28 -15.48 -1.98
CA LEU A 55 -20.63 -14.92 -1.98
C LEU A 55 -21.32 -15.15 -3.33
N ALA A 56 -20.66 -14.87 -4.44
CA ALA A 56 -21.21 -15.16 -5.77
C ALA A 56 -21.48 -16.66 -5.97
N ALA A 57 -20.55 -17.53 -5.53
CA ALA A 57 -20.69 -18.97 -5.63
C ALA A 57 -21.83 -19.53 -4.73
N SER A 58 -22.18 -18.86 -3.64
CA SER A 58 -23.26 -19.26 -2.76
C SER A 58 -24.64 -19.18 -3.45
N ALA A 59 -24.79 -18.31 -4.44
CA ALA A 59 -26.04 -18.18 -5.21
C ALA A 59 -26.41 -19.45 -6.02
N LEU A 60 -25.45 -20.35 -6.27
CA LEU A 60 -25.68 -21.65 -6.89
C LEU A 60 -26.05 -22.76 -5.90
N LYS A 61 -26.10 -22.46 -4.59
CA LYS A 61 -26.39 -23.44 -3.53
C LYS A 61 -27.80 -23.29 -3.03
N PRO A 62 -28.40 -24.38 -2.48
CA PRO A 62 -29.70 -24.27 -1.84
C PRO A 62 -29.61 -23.37 -0.60
N VAL A 63 -30.60 -22.51 -0.45
CA VAL A 63 -30.80 -21.66 0.72
C VAL A 63 -31.92 -22.25 1.56
N LEU A 64 -31.63 -22.48 2.84
CA LEU A 64 -32.62 -22.93 3.82
C LEU A 64 -32.80 -21.80 4.83
N SER A 65 -34.05 -21.40 5.00
CA SER A 65 -34.45 -20.36 5.97
C SER A 65 -35.61 -20.81 6.83
N TRP A 66 -35.70 -20.27 8.00
CA TRP A 66 -36.88 -20.44 8.88
C TRP A 66 -37.40 -19.05 9.28
N SER A 67 -38.69 -18.97 9.47
CA SER A 67 -39.36 -17.81 10.00
C SER A 67 -40.38 -18.22 11.04
N SER A 68 -40.56 -17.43 12.09
CA SER A 68 -41.61 -17.63 13.09
C SER A 68 -42.27 -16.26 13.33
N SER A 69 -43.59 -16.23 13.36
CA SER A 69 -44.34 -15.06 13.62
C SER A 69 -45.48 -15.33 14.61
N LEU A 70 -45.68 -14.42 15.54
CA LEU A 70 -46.87 -14.35 16.41
C LEU A 70 -47.64 -13.09 15.99
N GLN A 71 -48.89 -13.29 15.63
CA GLN A 71 -49.75 -12.20 15.17
C GLN A 71 -51.07 -12.20 15.93
N ARG A 72 -51.48 -11.02 16.41
CA ARG A 72 -52.83 -10.79 16.89
C ARG A 72 -53.55 -9.86 15.91
N GLN A 73 -54.64 -10.38 15.33
CA GLN A 73 -55.50 -9.64 14.44
C GLN A 73 -56.79 -9.29 15.17
N PHE A 74 -57.15 -8.03 15.19
CA PHE A 74 -58.42 -7.57 15.74
C PHE A 74 -59.05 -6.57 14.76
N GLY A 75 -60.39 -6.62 14.68
CA GLY A 75 -61.11 -5.79 13.73
C GLY A 75 -62.57 -6.19 13.62
N TYR A 76 -63.25 -5.67 12.64
CA TYR A 76 -64.63 -6.02 12.32
C TYR A 76 -64.69 -6.52 10.88
N ARG A 77 -65.44 -7.61 10.66
CA ARG A 77 -65.72 -8.13 9.33
C ARG A 77 -67.21 -8.00 9.07
N ASN A 78 -67.56 -7.36 7.97
CA ASN A 78 -68.91 -7.37 7.46
C ASN A 78 -69.04 -8.44 6.37
N THR A 79 -69.97 -9.35 6.50
CA THR A 79 -70.17 -10.47 5.57
C THR A 79 -71.46 -10.24 4.78
N ALA A 80 -71.31 -9.97 3.47
CA ALA A 80 -72.42 -9.92 2.51
C ALA A 80 -72.88 -11.37 2.19
N PRO A 81 -74.18 -11.64 1.92
CA PRO A 81 -75.26 -10.68 1.73
C PRO A 81 -76.08 -10.38 3.01
N LEU A 82 -75.74 -10.97 4.18
CA LEU A 82 -76.48 -10.83 5.44
C LEU A 82 -76.23 -9.49 6.17
N ASN A 83 -75.29 -8.68 5.70
CA ASN A 83 -74.87 -7.42 6.29
C ASN A 83 -74.58 -7.50 7.81
N THR A 84 -74.10 -8.65 8.26
CA THR A 84 -73.71 -8.89 9.66
C THR A 84 -72.28 -8.49 9.92
N THR A 85 -72.10 -7.56 10.89
CA THR A 85 -70.74 -7.17 11.32
C THR A 85 -70.36 -8.02 12.51
N SER A 86 -69.31 -8.81 12.38
CA SER A 86 -68.73 -9.60 13.49
C SER A 86 -67.37 -9.06 13.86
N GLY A 87 -67.07 -8.99 15.14
CA GLY A 87 -65.73 -8.71 15.65
C GLY A 87 -64.79 -9.88 15.34
N ILE A 88 -63.61 -9.58 14.86
CA ILE A 88 -62.51 -10.53 14.69
C ILE A 88 -61.50 -10.28 15.81
N SER A 89 -61.17 -11.28 16.58
CA SER A 89 -59.98 -11.28 17.46
C SER A 89 -59.36 -12.65 17.35
N THR A 90 -58.23 -12.73 16.66
CA THR A 90 -57.56 -14.00 16.41
C THR A 90 -56.09 -13.87 16.76
N ASN A 91 -55.55 -14.75 17.57
CA ASN A 91 -54.15 -14.92 17.81
C ASN A 91 -53.68 -16.06 16.87
N SER A 92 -52.57 -15.85 16.16
CA SER A 92 -51.97 -16.89 15.34
C SER A 92 -50.46 -16.96 15.58
N ALA A 93 -49.95 -18.18 15.63
CA ALA A 93 -48.53 -18.48 15.67
C ALA A 93 -48.15 -19.28 14.40
N ASN A 94 -47.18 -18.78 13.66
CA ASN A 94 -46.73 -19.45 12.44
C ASN A 94 -45.26 -19.80 12.58
N LEU A 95 -44.89 -21.00 12.11
CA LEU A 95 -43.51 -21.46 11.96
C LEU A 95 -43.34 -22.02 10.55
N ASP A 96 -42.46 -21.43 9.79
CA ASP A 96 -42.19 -21.81 8.40
C ASP A 96 -40.73 -22.17 8.22
N VAL A 97 -40.44 -23.25 7.50
CA VAL A 97 -39.12 -23.59 6.99
C VAL A 97 -39.20 -23.63 5.48
N THR A 98 -38.39 -22.85 4.82
CA THR A 98 -38.35 -22.74 3.35
C THR A 98 -36.98 -23.13 2.82
N ALA A 99 -36.98 -23.90 1.72
CA ALA A 99 -35.80 -24.22 0.94
C ALA A 99 -35.99 -23.67 -0.47
N ALA A 100 -34.95 -23.02 -1.01
CA ALA A 100 -34.95 -22.49 -2.37
C ALA A 100 -33.64 -22.76 -3.07
N LEU A 101 -33.72 -23.16 -4.34
CA LEU A 101 -32.56 -23.38 -5.21
C LEU A 101 -32.86 -22.82 -6.62
N THR A 102 -31.99 -21.97 -7.12
CA THR A 102 -32.07 -21.53 -8.50
C THR A 102 -31.48 -22.61 -9.41
N ILE A 103 -32.31 -23.20 -10.26
CA ILE A 103 -31.92 -24.27 -11.19
C ILE A 103 -31.41 -23.67 -12.51
N TYR A 104 -32.04 -22.58 -12.97
CA TYR A 104 -31.70 -21.91 -14.21
C TYR A 104 -31.94 -20.40 -14.07
N ASP A 105 -31.00 -19.60 -14.54
CA ASP A 105 -31.05 -18.13 -14.51
C ASP A 105 -30.42 -17.51 -15.76
N GLY A 106 -30.37 -18.25 -16.88
CA GLY A 106 -29.69 -17.79 -18.08
C GLY A 106 -28.16 -17.67 -17.93
N GLY A 107 -27.59 -18.22 -16.86
CA GLY A 107 -26.17 -18.15 -16.57
C GLY A 107 -25.74 -16.92 -15.77
N GLN A 108 -26.66 -16.09 -15.26
CA GLN A 108 -26.36 -14.87 -14.49
C GLN A 108 -25.43 -15.14 -13.28
N ASN A 109 -25.73 -16.20 -12.51
CA ASN A 109 -24.92 -16.55 -11.34
C ASN A 109 -23.50 -17.00 -11.72
N LYS A 110 -23.36 -17.76 -12.81
CA LYS A 110 -22.06 -18.18 -13.32
C LYS A 110 -21.25 -16.97 -13.79
N LEU A 111 -21.86 -16.06 -14.53
CA LEU A 111 -21.24 -14.82 -15.00
C LEU A 111 -20.86 -13.89 -13.81
N ALA A 112 -21.67 -13.87 -12.74
CA ALA A 112 -21.36 -13.15 -11.52
C ALA A 112 -20.11 -13.70 -10.82
N ILE A 113 -19.98 -15.04 -10.75
CA ILE A 113 -18.80 -15.70 -10.19
C ILE A 113 -17.55 -15.36 -11.02
N ASP A 114 -17.67 -15.44 -12.35
CA ASP A 114 -16.53 -15.16 -13.22
C ASP A 114 -16.14 -13.67 -13.18
N ALA A 115 -17.10 -12.75 -13.07
CA ALA A 115 -16.82 -11.32 -12.83
C ALA A 115 -16.14 -11.08 -11.48
N ALA A 116 -16.56 -11.76 -10.41
CA ALA A 116 -15.90 -11.67 -9.10
C ALA A 116 -14.46 -12.21 -9.13
N LYS A 117 -14.18 -13.29 -9.89
CA LYS A 117 -12.81 -13.78 -10.10
C LYS A 117 -11.91 -12.76 -10.78
N GLU A 118 -12.42 -12.07 -11.81
CA GLU A 118 -11.65 -11.01 -12.47
C GLU A 118 -11.37 -9.85 -11.50
N ALA A 119 -12.32 -9.48 -10.64
CA ALA A 119 -12.11 -8.48 -9.59
C ALA A 119 -11.00 -8.89 -8.60
N VAL A 120 -10.94 -10.16 -8.21
CA VAL A 120 -9.82 -10.70 -7.38
C VAL A 120 -8.49 -10.55 -8.10
N LEU A 121 -8.42 -10.87 -9.40
CA LEU A 121 -7.19 -10.74 -10.18
C LEU A 121 -6.75 -9.27 -10.30
N SER A 122 -7.67 -8.32 -10.47
CA SER A 122 -7.40 -6.88 -10.42
C SER A 122 -6.86 -6.47 -9.04
N THR A 123 -7.49 -6.92 -7.96
CA THR A 123 -7.07 -6.64 -6.58
C THR A 123 -5.66 -7.19 -6.27
N ARG A 124 -5.29 -8.35 -6.83
CA ARG A 124 -3.93 -8.89 -6.73
C ARG A 124 -2.89 -7.98 -7.37
N GLN A 125 -3.19 -7.38 -8.53
CA GLN A 125 -2.31 -6.41 -9.16
C GLN A 125 -2.20 -5.12 -8.35
N SER A 126 -3.30 -4.69 -7.74
CA SER A 126 -3.31 -3.56 -6.82
C SER A 126 -2.43 -3.81 -5.57
N LEU A 127 -2.39 -5.03 -5.05
CA LEU A 127 -1.48 -5.40 -3.96
C LEU A 127 0.00 -5.27 -4.38
N ILE A 128 0.35 -5.60 -5.62
CA ILE A 128 1.72 -5.41 -6.15
C ILE A 128 2.06 -3.92 -6.23
N LEU A 129 1.12 -3.05 -6.61
CA LEU A 129 1.33 -1.58 -6.59
C LEU A 129 1.60 -1.07 -5.17
N VAL A 130 0.87 -1.58 -4.19
CA VAL A 130 1.08 -1.23 -2.78
C VAL A 130 2.44 -1.73 -2.29
N GLU A 131 2.86 -2.94 -2.68
CA GLU A 131 4.19 -3.46 -2.38
C GLU A 131 5.29 -2.54 -2.92
N GLN A 132 5.17 -2.10 -4.18
CA GLN A 132 6.10 -1.16 -4.80
C GLN A 132 6.16 0.17 -4.04
N GLN A 133 5.00 0.69 -3.62
CA GLN A 133 4.92 1.93 -2.85
C GLN A 133 5.61 1.80 -1.49
N VAL A 134 5.41 0.68 -0.78
CA VAL A 134 6.05 0.41 0.53
C VAL A 134 7.56 0.30 0.38
N LEU A 135 8.04 -0.46 -0.60
CA LEU A 135 9.46 -0.62 -0.85
C LEU A 135 10.12 0.70 -1.29
N PHE A 136 9.46 1.48 -2.15
CA PHE A 136 9.95 2.77 -2.58
C PHE A 136 10.04 3.77 -1.42
N SER A 137 9.02 3.86 -0.59
CA SER A 137 9.02 4.73 0.60
C SER A 137 10.15 4.36 1.58
N ALA A 138 10.42 3.06 1.74
CA ALA A 138 11.53 2.59 2.58
C ALA A 138 12.90 2.97 2.00
N ILE A 139 13.07 2.89 0.67
CA ILE A 139 14.28 3.33 -0.02
C ILE A 139 14.51 4.82 0.17
N GLU A 140 13.49 5.65 -0.10
CA GLU A 140 13.57 7.09 0.10
C GLU A 140 13.94 7.44 1.54
N ALA A 141 13.28 6.82 2.51
CA ALA A 141 13.55 7.06 3.93
C ALA A 141 14.99 6.67 4.31
N PHE A 142 15.46 5.51 3.84
CA PHE A 142 16.81 5.04 4.08
C PHE A 142 17.88 6.01 3.57
N VAL A 143 17.78 6.43 2.30
CA VAL A 143 18.80 7.29 1.69
C VAL A 143 18.75 8.73 2.23
N LYS A 144 17.54 9.24 2.58
CA LYS A 144 17.38 10.56 3.20
C LYS A 144 18.02 10.61 4.60
N VAL A 145 17.81 9.60 5.44
CA VAL A 145 18.48 9.54 6.75
C VAL A 145 19.99 9.54 6.58
N ARG A 146 20.52 8.78 5.63
CA ARG A 146 21.96 8.77 5.35
C ARG A 146 22.48 10.13 4.90
N ARG A 147 21.79 10.74 3.92
CA ARG A 147 22.10 12.10 3.45
C ARG A 147 22.19 13.07 4.62
N ASP A 148 21.16 13.07 5.49
CA ASP A 148 21.07 14.07 6.56
C ASP A 148 22.12 13.81 7.66
N ILE A 149 22.52 12.55 7.92
CA ILE A 149 23.67 12.25 8.78
C ILE A 149 24.97 12.85 8.21
N GLU A 150 25.21 12.67 6.91
CA GLU A 150 26.41 13.20 6.24
C GLU A 150 26.39 14.74 6.23
N ILE A 151 25.22 15.36 5.98
CA ILE A 151 25.08 16.83 6.02
C ILE A 151 25.31 17.37 7.41
N VAL A 152 24.77 16.74 8.46
CA VAL A 152 25.06 17.15 9.86
C VAL A 152 26.56 17.10 10.13
N GLY A 153 27.24 16.02 9.75
CA GLY A 153 28.68 15.92 9.92
C GLY A 153 29.48 17.03 9.17
N LEU A 154 29.05 17.38 7.95
CA LEU A 154 29.64 18.51 7.21
C LEU A 154 29.41 19.84 7.92
N ARG A 155 28.20 20.11 8.44
CA ARG A 155 27.88 21.36 9.16
C ARG A 155 28.57 21.43 10.53
N GLU A 156 28.74 20.33 11.26
CA GLU A 156 29.52 20.26 12.51
C GLU A 156 30.99 20.59 12.26
N ASN A 157 31.58 19.99 11.21
CA ASN A 157 32.97 20.31 10.84
C ASN A 157 33.15 21.77 10.43
N ASN A 158 32.24 22.31 9.61
CA ASN A 158 32.27 23.72 9.20
C ASN A 158 32.17 24.67 10.42
N MET A 159 31.22 24.43 11.34
CA MET A 159 31.08 25.25 12.53
C MET A 159 32.39 25.23 13.37
N ARG A 160 33.07 24.07 13.47
CA ARG A 160 34.35 23.96 14.14
C ARG A 160 35.44 24.82 13.46
N VAL A 161 35.55 24.73 12.14
CA VAL A 161 36.53 25.51 11.37
C VAL A 161 36.26 27.01 11.53
N ILE A 162 35.01 27.47 11.34
CA ILE A 162 34.65 28.90 11.50
C ILE A 162 34.94 29.39 12.92
N LYS A 163 34.77 28.55 13.96
CA LYS A 163 35.12 28.92 15.33
C LYS A 163 36.63 29.08 15.52
N GLU A 164 37.44 28.27 14.84
CA GLU A 164 38.91 28.41 14.84
C GLU A 164 39.33 29.67 14.09
N GLU A 165 38.72 29.97 12.91
CA GLU A 165 38.97 31.18 12.17
C GLU A 165 38.57 32.46 12.91
N LEU A 166 37.46 32.46 13.66
CA LEU A 166 37.07 33.56 14.50
C LEU A 166 38.12 33.81 15.60
N ARG A 167 38.63 32.74 16.21
CA ARG A 167 39.69 32.87 17.23
C ARG A 167 40.97 33.48 16.62
N ALA A 168 41.40 33.00 15.47
CA ALA A 168 42.55 33.54 14.75
C ALA A 168 42.35 35.00 14.37
N ALA A 169 41.11 35.38 13.97
CA ALA A 169 40.79 36.78 13.68
C ALA A 169 40.86 37.66 14.94
N GLN A 170 40.38 37.17 16.09
CA GLN A 170 40.51 37.88 17.36
C GLN A 170 41.97 38.08 17.78
N ASP A 171 42.79 36.99 17.69
CA ASP A 171 44.23 37.09 17.99
C ASP A 171 44.97 38.12 17.10
N ARG A 172 44.65 38.19 15.79
CA ARG A 172 45.21 39.16 14.85
C ARG A 172 44.72 40.58 15.12
N PHE A 173 43.46 40.74 15.54
CA PHE A 173 42.92 42.04 15.91
C PHE A 173 43.63 42.62 17.14
N ASP A 174 43.90 41.80 18.15
CA ASP A 174 44.55 42.18 19.38
C ASP A 174 46.00 42.70 19.14
N VAL A 175 46.67 42.23 18.10
CA VAL A 175 48.00 42.71 17.67
C VAL A 175 47.91 43.79 16.60
N GLY A 176 46.69 44.22 16.18
CA GLY A 176 46.49 45.35 15.23
C GLY A 176 46.66 45.00 13.73
N GLU A 177 46.68 43.69 13.36
CA GLU A 177 46.84 43.28 11.96
C GLU A 177 45.57 43.38 11.13
N ILE A 178 44.37 43.27 11.74
CA ILE A 178 43.09 43.33 11.08
C ILE A 178 42.14 44.31 11.78
N THR A 179 40.99 44.61 11.11
CA THR A 179 40.01 45.54 11.64
C THR A 179 38.95 44.87 12.51
N LYS A 180 38.26 45.63 13.38
CA LYS A 180 37.11 45.18 14.15
C LYS A 180 35.98 44.64 13.21
N THR A 181 35.90 45.17 11.97
CA THR A 181 34.93 44.73 10.98
C THR A 181 35.19 43.30 10.55
N ASP A 182 36.46 42.89 10.42
CA ASP A 182 36.84 41.50 10.04
C ASP A 182 36.44 40.50 11.14
N VAL A 183 36.60 40.87 12.40
CA VAL A 183 36.13 40.08 13.54
C VAL A 183 34.61 39.95 13.52
N ALA A 184 33.89 41.07 13.28
CA ALA A 184 32.42 41.05 13.22
C ALA A 184 31.90 40.19 12.07
N PHE A 185 32.58 40.10 10.92
CA PHE A 185 32.26 39.18 9.85
C PHE A 185 32.43 37.71 10.27
N ALA A 186 33.51 37.39 10.98
CA ALA A 186 33.71 36.02 11.51
C ALA A 186 32.66 35.63 12.55
N GLU A 187 32.28 36.55 13.47
CA GLU A 187 31.20 36.36 14.42
C GLU A 187 29.84 36.11 13.71
N ALA A 188 29.49 36.92 12.72
CA ALA A 188 28.27 36.76 11.92
C ALA A 188 28.25 35.40 11.21
N ARG A 189 29.41 34.98 10.67
CA ARG A 189 29.53 33.68 9.99
C ARG A 189 29.36 32.50 10.98
N LEU A 190 29.91 32.60 12.22
CA LEU A 190 29.70 31.60 13.26
C LEU A 190 28.23 31.48 13.65
N ALA A 191 27.54 32.61 13.84
CA ALA A 191 26.12 32.61 14.12
C ALA A 191 25.30 31.94 12.99
N ALA A 192 25.60 32.24 11.72
CA ALA A 192 24.99 31.62 10.56
C ALA A 192 25.25 30.12 10.48
N SER A 193 26.50 29.66 10.74
CA SER A 193 26.84 28.24 10.75
C SER A 193 26.16 27.48 11.88
N THR A 194 26.00 28.11 13.06
CA THR A 194 25.26 27.52 14.19
C THR A 194 23.79 27.32 13.83
N SER A 195 23.17 28.30 13.19
CA SER A 195 21.79 28.21 12.71
C SER A 195 21.64 27.11 11.65
N ALA A 196 22.56 27.02 10.69
CA ALA A 196 22.57 25.99 9.66
C ALA A 196 22.74 24.57 10.23
N LEU A 197 23.56 24.40 11.26
CA LEU A 197 23.71 23.13 11.97
C LEU A 197 22.41 22.74 12.69
N ALA A 198 21.76 23.66 13.38
CA ALA A 198 20.48 23.40 14.05
C ALA A 198 19.40 22.96 13.03
N ALA A 199 19.33 23.60 11.87
CA ALA A 199 18.42 23.22 10.78
C ALA A 199 18.74 21.80 10.24
N ALA A 200 20.02 21.48 10.04
CA ALA A 200 20.43 20.14 9.58
C ALA A 200 20.08 19.04 10.61
N GLN A 201 20.26 19.32 11.89
CA GLN A 201 19.87 18.39 12.97
C GLN A 201 18.36 18.19 13.02
N ALA A 202 17.56 19.24 12.83
CA ALA A 202 16.10 19.14 12.75
C ALA A 202 15.67 18.29 11.55
N ASN A 203 16.27 18.47 10.37
CA ASN A 203 16.00 17.66 9.18
C ASN A 203 16.35 16.18 9.41
N LEU A 204 17.46 15.89 10.10
CA LEU A 204 17.83 14.53 10.45
C LEU A 204 16.80 13.88 11.37
N VAL A 205 16.27 14.61 12.36
CA VAL A 205 15.19 14.11 13.23
C VAL A 205 13.94 13.79 12.40
N GLN A 206 13.53 14.69 11.49
CA GLN A 206 12.39 14.47 10.60
C GLN A 206 12.60 13.25 9.66
N ALA A 207 13.81 13.10 9.13
CA ALA A 207 14.14 11.93 8.30
C ALA A 207 14.09 10.62 9.10
N LYS A 208 14.54 10.61 10.37
CA LYS A 208 14.45 9.44 11.27
C LYS A 208 12.99 9.06 11.58
N GLU A 209 12.11 10.04 11.80
CA GLU A 209 10.69 9.76 12.01
C GLU A 209 10.03 9.23 10.73
N SER A 210 10.36 9.79 9.55
CA SER A 210 9.90 9.27 8.26
C SER A 210 10.37 7.83 8.02
N TYR A 211 11.61 7.51 8.40
CA TYR A 211 12.15 6.16 8.35
C TYR A 211 11.37 5.21 9.27
N LYS A 212 11.12 5.63 10.50
CA LYS A 212 10.34 4.85 11.48
C LYS A 212 8.92 4.57 10.97
N GLN A 213 8.29 5.55 10.31
CA GLN A 213 6.98 5.37 9.69
C GLN A 213 7.02 4.34 8.55
N ALA A 214 8.01 4.42 7.64
CA ALA A 214 8.11 3.56 6.47
C ALA A 214 8.55 2.13 6.80
N VAL A 215 9.47 1.98 7.77
CA VAL A 215 10.15 0.70 8.09
C VAL A 215 9.60 0.05 9.36
N GLY A 216 9.00 0.84 10.26
CA GLY A 216 8.48 0.37 11.55
C GLY A 216 9.54 0.28 12.68
N LYS A 217 10.78 0.68 12.41
CA LYS A 217 11.90 0.63 13.38
C LYS A 217 12.70 1.94 13.34
N VAL A 218 13.34 2.26 14.45
CA VAL A 218 14.28 3.39 14.51
C VAL A 218 15.55 3.03 13.72
N PRO A 219 16.09 3.94 12.88
CA PRO A 219 17.31 3.67 12.13
C PRO A 219 18.53 3.55 13.08
N GLY A 220 19.31 2.48 12.92
CA GLY A 220 20.64 2.33 13.53
C GLY A 220 21.74 2.96 12.67
N LYS A 221 22.96 2.43 12.74
CA LYS A 221 24.02 2.80 11.78
C LYS A 221 23.64 2.24 10.40
N LEU A 222 23.49 3.12 9.41
CA LEU A 222 23.12 2.74 8.04
C LEU A 222 24.37 2.66 7.15
N SER A 223 24.52 1.55 6.41
CA SER A 223 25.65 1.35 5.47
C SER A 223 25.39 2.09 4.15
N ALA A 224 26.43 2.32 3.36
CA ALA A 224 26.29 2.86 2.01
C ALA A 224 25.39 1.95 1.15
N PRO A 225 24.40 2.49 0.41
CA PRO A 225 23.60 1.69 -0.49
C PRO A 225 24.51 1.13 -1.58
N LYS A 226 24.31 -0.15 -1.92
CA LYS A 226 24.93 -0.71 -3.12
C LYS A 226 24.43 0.06 -4.33
N LYS A 227 25.23 0.07 -5.43
CA LYS A 227 24.83 0.70 -6.70
C LYS A 227 23.39 0.31 -7.06
N ALA A 228 22.64 1.26 -7.63
CA ALA A 228 21.32 0.99 -8.17
C ALA A 228 21.34 -0.23 -9.11
N PRO A 229 20.27 -1.02 -9.16
CA PRO A 229 20.17 -2.18 -10.04
C PRO A 229 20.42 -1.80 -11.51
N ASN A 230 20.80 -2.79 -12.34
CA ASN A 230 20.98 -2.57 -13.77
C ASN A 230 19.67 -2.07 -14.40
N LEU A 231 19.72 -0.89 -14.96
CA LEU A 231 18.60 -0.21 -15.60
C LEU A 231 18.81 -0.16 -17.11
N PRO A 232 17.72 -0.14 -17.92
CA PRO A 232 17.84 0.08 -19.35
C PRO A 232 18.56 1.38 -19.67
N GLY A 233 19.36 1.36 -20.74
CA GLY A 233 20.14 2.53 -21.17
C GLY A 233 19.33 3.58 -21.95
N LYS A 234 18.11 3.25 -22.41
CA LYS A 234 17.28 4.12 -23.25
C LYS A 234 15.86 4.29 -22.66
N ALA A 235 15.31 5.50 -22.80
CA ALA A 235 13.93 5.78 -22.39
C ALA A 235 12.89 4.91 -23.10
N SER A 236 13.12 4.58 -24.39
CA SER A 236 12.25 3.69 -25.17
C SER A 236 12.10 2.30 -24.51
N ASP A 237 13.20 1.76 -23.98
CA ASP A 237 13.22 0.43 -23.39
C ASP A 237 12.49 0.42 -22.03
N VAL A 238 12.63 1.52 -21.26
CA VAL A 238 11.90 1.71 -19.99
C VAL A 238 10.41 1.77 -20.26
N LYS A 239 9.97 2.59 -21.24
CA LYS A 239 8.57 2.69 -21.65
C LYS A 239 8.01 1.35 -22.15
N ALA A 240 8.76 0.64 -23.01
CA ALA A 240 8.34 -0.64 -23.54
C ALA A 240 8.16 -1.70 -22.43
N LYS A 241 9.08 -1.75 -21.45
CA LYS A 241 8.95 -2.64 -20.28
C LYS A 241 7.76 -2.25 -19.40
N ALA A 242 7.56 -0.96 -19.13
CA ALA A 242 6.45 -0.45 -18.36
C ALA A 242 5.10 -0.87 -18.98
N LEU A 243 4.92 -0.66 -20.27
CA LEU A 243 3.68 -1.00 -20.97
C LEU A 243 3.39 -2.52 -21.03
N ARG A 244 4.40 -3.35 -20.88
CA ARG A 244 4.22 -4.82 -20.91
C ARG A 244 3.88 -5.41 -19.54
N ALA A 245 4.42 -4.84 -18.47
CA ALA A 245 4.44 -5.50 -17.17
C ALA A 245 3.93 -4.64 -16.00
N HIS A 246 3.46 -3.41 -16.27
CA HIS A 246 3.01 -2.53 -15.19
C HIS A 246 1.72 -3.06 -14.56
N PRO A 247 1.68 -3.28 -13.23
CA PRO A 247 0.54 -3.89 -12.55
C PRO A 247 -0.77 -3.10 -12.74
N GLU A 248 -0.71 -1.76 -12.85
CA GLU A 248 -1.89 -0.91 -13.08
C GLU A 248 -2.57 -1.22 -14.44
N LEU A 249 -1.80 -1.54 -15.49
CA LEU A 249 -2.36 -1.94 -16.79
C LEU A 249 -2.98 -3.34 -16.73
N ILE A 250 -2.33 -4.26 -16.03
CA ILE A 250 -2.83 -5.63 -15.87
C ILE A 250 -4.13 -5.60 -15.03
N ALA A 251 -4.17 -4.81 -13.95
CA ALA A 251 -5.38 -4.61 -13.16
C ALA A 251 -6.53 -4.12 -14.03
N LEU A 252 -6.30 -3.07 -14.82
CA LEU A 252 -7.33 -2.50 -15.70
C LEU A 252 -7.80 -3.48 -16.80
N GLN A 253 -6.93 -4.38 -17.31
CA GLN A 253 -7.34 -5.44 -18.22
C GLN A 253 -8.34 -6.41 -17.55
N HIS A 254 -8.12 -6.76 -16.27
CA HIS A 254 -9.07 -7.56 -15.51
C HIS A 254 -10.37 -6.79 -15.23
N ASP A 255 -10.31 -5.48 -14.95
CA ASP A 255 -11.50 -4.65 -14.77
C ASP A 255 -12.33 -4.54 -16.05
N ILE A 256 -11.69 -4.43 -17.21
CA ILE A 256 -12.37 -4.46 -18.53
C ILE A 256 -13.08 -5.80 -18.71
N LYS A 257 -12.41 -6.91 -18.43
CA LYS A 257 -12.98 -8.24 -18.56
C LYS A 257 -14.14 -8.47 -17.58
N GLN A 258 -14.02 -7.96 -16.34
CA GLN A 258 -15.13 -7.92 -15.40
C GLN A 258 -16.33 -7.14 -15.95
N ALA A 259 -16.08 -5.95 -16.55
CA ALA A 259 -17.14 -5.15 -17.17
C ALA A 259 -17.80 -5.85 -18.35
N GLU A 260 -17.04 -6.59 -19.17
CA GLU A 260 -17.56 -7.44 -20.28
C GLU A 260 -18.48 -8.55 -19.74
N LEU A 261 -18.06 -9.24 -18.68
CA LEU A 261 -18.88 -10.25 -18.00
C LEU A 261 -20.16 -9.64 -17.40
N ASN A 262 -20.09 -8.42 -16.87
CA ASN A 262 -21.27 -7.70 -16.38
C ASN A 262 -22.23 -7.30 -17.50
N VAL A 263 -21.78 -7.04 -18.73
CA VAL A 263 -22.65 -6.85 -19.88
C VAL A 263 -23.42 -8.15 -20.17
N LEU A 264 -22.71 -9.27 -20.30
CA LEU A 264 -23.32 -10.59 -20.52
C LEU A 264 -24.31 -10.95 -19.40
N ARG A 265 -23.98 -10.64 -18.15
CA ARG A 265 -24.86 -10.82 -17.00
C ARG A 265 -26.13 -9.98 -17.09
N ALA A 266 -26.02 -8.72 -17.54
CA ALA A 266 -27.19 -7.86 -17.75
C ALA A 266 -28.07 -8.38 -18.90
N GLU A 267 -27.48 -8.91 -19.98
CA GLU A 267 -28.19 -9.53 -21.09
C GLU A 267 -28.89 -10.82 -20.62
N ALA A 268 -28.20 -11.70 -19.86
CA ALA A 268 -28.80 -12.90 -19.29
C ALA A 268 -29.99 -12.58 -18.35
N GLY A 269 -29.95 -11.43 -17.66
CA GLY A 269 -31.02 -10.94 -16.78
C GLY A 269 -32.31 -10.52 -17.49
N THR A 270 -32.34 -10.53 -18.81
CA THR A 270 -33.57 -10.34 -19.60
C THR A 270 -34.34 -11.63 -19.80
N GLY A 271 -33.76 -12.80 -19.49
CA GLY A 271 -34.33 -14.11 -19.64
C GLY A 271 -35.19 -14.56 -18.42
N MET A 272 -35.61 -15.83 -18.48
CA MET A 272 -36.38 -16.44 -17.42
C MET A 272 -35.46 -17.00 -16.33
N THR A 273 -36.00 -17.08 -15.11
CA THR A 273 -35.36 -17.77 -13.96
C THR A 273 -36.25 -18.94 -13.53
N VAL A 274 -35.67 -20.13 -13.37
CA VAL A 274 -36.33 -21.33 -12.85
C VAL A 274 -35.80 -21.62 -11.45
N LYS A 275 -36.70 -21.72 -10.49
CA LYS A 275 -36.40 -22.01 -9.09
C LYS A 275 -37.14 -23.25 -8.63
N LEU A 276 -36.42 -24.09 -7.89
CA LEU A 276 -36.98 -25.15 -7.08
C LEU A 276 -37.23 -24.60 -5.68
N SER A 277 -38.43 -24.80 -5.13
CA SER A 277 -38.78 -24.37 -3.78
C SER A 277 -39.51 -25.46 -3.02
N GLY A 278 -39.30 -25.52 -1.73
CA GLY A 278 -40.03 -26.33 -0.81
C GLY A 278 -40.37 -25.55 0.45
N SER A 279 -41.52 -25.72 1.02
CA SER A 279 -41.89 -25.13 2.30
C SER A 279 -42.57 -26.15 3.21
N LEU A 280 -42.27 -26.04 4.50
CA LEU A 280 -42.95 -26.76 5.60
C LEU A 280 -43.47 -25.67 6.53
N GLY A 281 -44.79 -25.55 6.62
CA GLY A 281 -45.45 -24.54 7.47
C GLY A 281 -46.28 -25.21 8.57
N TYR A 282 -46.19 -24.69 9.77
CA TYR A 282 -47.09 -24.97 10.88
C TYR A 282 -47.75 -23.66 11.32
N SER A 283 -49.06 -23.63 11.38
CA SER A 283 -49.84 -22.50 11.86
C SER A 283 -50.77 -22.96 12.95
N ASP A 284 -50.76 -22.26 14.07
CA ASP A 284 -51.66 -22.47 15.18
C ASP A 284 -52.50 -21.18 15.38
N SER A 285 -53.80 -21.31 15.49
CA SER A 285 -54.70 -20.20 15.66
C SER A 285 -55.69 -20.46 16.80
N GLU A 286 -56.14 -19.40 17.47
CA GLU A 286 -57.07 -19.41 18.60
C GLU A 286 -58.31 -20.30 18.29
N GLY A 287 -58.61 -21.25 19.18
CA GLY A 287 -59.76 -22.15 19.04
C GLY A 287 -59.42 -23.57 18.61
N ASP A 288 -58.24 -24.10 19.00
CA ASP A 288 -57.73 -25.47 18.66
C ASP A 288 -57.62 -25.76 17.17
N ASN A 289 -57.42 -24.70 16.36
CA ASN A 289 -57.27 -24.83 14.93
C ASN A 289 -55.77 -24.78 14.55
N PHE A 290 -55.12 -25.91 14.34
CA PHE A 290 -53.81 -26.00 13.74
C PHE A 290 -53.90 -26.40 12.27
N SER A 291 -52.95 -25.96 11.47
CA SER A 291 -52.80 -26.40 10.10
C SER A 291 -51.34 -26.67 9.77
N ASN A 292 -51.09 -27.78 9.05
CA ASN A 292 -49.81 -28.07 8.44
C ASN A 292 -49.91 -27.85 6.92
N SER A 293 -49.02 -27.01 6.38
CA SER A 293 -48.94 -26.80 4.95
C SER A 293 -47.57 -27.19 4.44
N ASN A 294 -47.52 -28.16 3.58
CA ASN A 294 -46.28 -28.62 2.96
C ASN A 294 -46.38 -28.41 1.45
N SER A 295 -45.43 -27.73 0.85
CA SER A 295 -45.39 -27.53 -0.59
C SER A 295 -44.02 -27.84 -1.16
N PHE A 296 -44.04 -28.39 -2.36
CA PHE A 296 -42.85 -28.58 -3.18
C PHE A 296 -43.19 -28.20 -4.63
N GLY A 297 -42.40 -27.37 -5.26
CA GLY A 297 -42.72 -26.88 -6.59
C GLY A 297 -41.52 -26.33 -7.36
N VAL A 298 -41.71 -26.32 -8.64
CA VAL A 298 -40.79 -25.62 -9.57
C VAL A 298 -41.55 -24.41 -10.13
N SER A 299 -40.95 -23.25 -10.03
CA SER A 299 -41.48 -22.00 -10.59
C SER A 299 -40.57 -21.45 -11.66
N ALA A 300 -41.13 -21.07 -12.83
CA ALA A 300 -40.45 -20.34 -13.87
C ALA A 300 -41.01 -18.93 -13.93
N THR A 301 -40.17 -17.93 -13.80
CA THR A 301 -40.55 -16.51 -13.87
C THR A 301 -39.67 -15.78 -14.86
N GLY A 302 -40.28 -14.91 -15.67
CA GLY A 302 -39.53 -14.08 -16.64
C GLY A 302 -40.31 -12.81 -16.95
N PRO A 303 -39.61 -11.72 -17.30
CA PRO A 303 -40.25 -10.46 -17.66
C PRO A 303 -40.85 -10.54 -19.08
N ILE A 304 -42.14 -10.23 -19.22
CA ILE A 304 -42.76 -10.01 -20.53
C ILE A 304 -42.54 -8.57 -20.98
N TYR A 305 -42.79 -7.62 -20.07
CA TYR A 305 -42.58 -6.19 -20.33
C TYR A 305 -42.16 -5.51 -19.01
N SER A 306 -41.12 -4.68 -19.06
CA SER A 306 -40.55 -4.00 -17.88
C SER A 306 -40.38 -2.49 -18.12
N GLY A 307 -41.18 -1.87 -18.96
CA GLY A 307 -41.12 -0.44 -19.26
C GLY A 307 -39.74 0.06 -19.74
N GLY A 308 -39.00 -0.80 -20.48
CA GLY A 308 -37.65 -0.45 -20.97
C GLY A 308 -36.50 -0.59 -19.97
N ARG A 309 -36.80 -0.90 -18.68
CA ARG A 309 -35.78 -1.00 -17.59
C ARG A 309 -34.66 -1.97 -17.93
N LEU A 310 -34.97 -3.18 -18.39
CA LEU A 310 -33.95 -4.20 -18.70
C LEU A 310 -33.04 -3.77 -19.86
N SER A 311 -33.62 -3.19 -20.92
CA SER A 311 -32.82 -2.63 -22.02
C SER A 311 -31.93 -1.47 -21.57
N ALA A 312 -32.41 -0.64 -20.64
CA ALA A 312 -31.62 0.42 -20.07
C ALA A 312 -30.44 -0.11 -19.23
N LEU A 313 -30.64 -1.18 -18.44
CA LEU A 313 -29.56 -1.84 -17.69
C LEU A 313 -28.49 -2.42 -18.60
N VAL A 314 -28.85 -3.04 -19.71
CA VAL A 314 -27.89 -3.55 -20.71
C VAL A 314 -27.09 -2.40 -21.33
N ARG A 315 -27.78 -1.32 -21.76
CA ARG A 315 -27.08 -0.11 -22.27
C ARG A 315 -26.15 0.52 -21.25
N GLN A 316 -26.58 0.60 -19.98
CA GLN A 316 -25.74 1.10 -18.89
C GLN A 316 -24.48 0.23 -18.72
N ALA A 317 -24.62 -1.09 -18.70
CA ALA A 317 -23.47 -2.01 -18.58
C ALA A 317 -22.51 -1.85 -19.77
N LYS A 318 -23.03 -1.70 -21.00
CA LYS A 318 -22.22 -1.43 -22.21
C LYS A 318 -21.46 -0.11 -22.10
N ALA A 319 -22.12 0.97 -21.65
CA ALA A 319 -21.47 2.26 -21.45
C ALA A 319 -20.37 2.20 -20.37
N ARG A 320 -20.59 1.46 -19.29
CA ARG A 320 -19.56 1.24 -18.24
C ARG A 320 -18.35 0.46 -18.79
N ARG A 321 -18.58 -0.60 -19.57
CA ARG A 321 -17.51 -1.32 -20.27
C ARG A 321 -16.70 -0.41 -21.19
N ASP A 322 -17.38 0.42 -21.99
CA ASP A 322 -16.74 1.33 -22.94
C ASP A 322 -15.91 2.41 -22.20
N ALA A 323 -16.39 2.88 -21.05
CA ALA A 323 -15.62 3.78 -20.15
C ALA A 323 -14.34 3.11 -19.65
N GLN A 324 -14.39 1.83 -19.23
CA GLN A 324 -13.19 1.08 -18.80
C GLN A 324 -12.21 0.89 -19.96
N ARG A 325 -12.70 0.57 -21.16
CA ARG A 325 -11.86 0.45 -22.37
C ARG A 325 -11.20 1.77 -22.74
N ALA A 326 -11.92 2.88 -22.66
CA ALA A 326 -11.34 4.22 -22.85
C ALA A 326 -10.29 4.55 -21.79
N GLY A 327 -10.51 4.16 -20.54
CA GLY A 327 -9.56 4.27 -19.42
C GLY A 327 -8.21 3.62 -19.71
N LEU A 328 -8.18 2.54 -20.53
CA LEU A 328 -6.94 1.88 -20.92
C LEU A 328 -6.00 2.82 -21.68
N TYR A 329 -6.52 3.63 -22.59
CA TYR A 329 -5.71 4.61 -23.33
C TYR A 329 -5.15 5.70 -22.42
N VAL A 330 -5.96 6.17 -21.46
CA VAL A 330 -5.55 7.18 -20.47
C VAL A 330 -4.44 6.62 -19.56
N THR A 331 -4.64 5.41 -19.03
CA THR A 331 -3.67 4.75 -18.16
C THR A 331 -2.38 4.43 -18.91
N LYS A 332 -2.46 3.99 -20.15
CA LYS A 332 -1.30 3.74 -21.01
C LYS A 332 -0.48 5.02 -21.20
N ALA A 333 -1.11 6.13 -21.57
CA ALA A 333 -0.43 7.43 -21.74
C ALA A 333 0.20 7.92 -20.43
N LYS A 334 -0.49 7.77 -19.30
CA LYS A 334 0.02 8.08 -17.96
C LYS A 334 1.30 7.30 -17.63
N ILE A 335 1.29 5.98 -17.85
CA ILE A 335 2.43 5.11 -17.58
C ILE A 335 3.61 5.43 -18.50
N GLU A 336 3.36 5.70 -19.79
CA GLU A 336 4.40 6.14 -20.73
C GLU A 336 5.06 7.46 -20.29
N GLN A 337 4.25 8.41 -19.83
CA GLN A 337 4.72 9.69 -19.32
C GLN A 337 5.52 9.50 -18.02
N GLN A 338 5.03 8.71 -17.06
CA GLN A 338 5.73 8.45 -15.81
C GLN A 338 7.06 7.73 -16.03
N ALA A 339 7.10 6.72 -16.91
CA ALA A 339 8.33 6.01 -17.27
C ALA A 339 9.36 6.94 -17.96
N GLY A 340 8.90 7.80 -18.87
CA GLY A 340 9.74 8.79 -19.52
C GLY A 340 10.30 9.82 -18.55
N SER A 341 9.47 10.36 -17.67
CA SER A 341 9.88 11.32 -16.64
C SER A 341 10.84 10.71 -15.63
N ALA A 342 10.59 9.47 -15.17
CA ALA A 342 11.48 8.78 -14.25
C ALA A 342 12.88 8.58 -14.87
N PHE A 343 12.95 8.20 -16.15
CA PHE A 343 14.22 8.07 -16.85
C PHE A 343 14.94 9.40 -17.03
N ALA A 344 14.23 10.47 -17.39
CA ALA A 344 14.79 11.81 -17.51
C ALA A 344 15.37 12.30 -16.18
N LEU A 345 14.66 12.10 -15.07
CA LEU A 345 15.15 12.41 -13.72
C LEU A 345 16.42 11.64 -13.37
N LEU A 346 16.52 10.37 -13.76
CA LEU A 346 17.74 9.58 -13.56
C LEU A 346 18.92 10.16 -14.36
N GLN A 347 18.70 10.57 -15.61
CA GLN A 347 19.75 11.19 -16.41
C GLN A 347 20.19 12.52 -15.83
N MET A 348 19.24 13.35 -15.38
CA MET A 348 19.53 14.60 -14.69
C MET A 348 20.36 14.34 -13.42
N ALA A 349 19.97 13.40 -12.56
CA ALA A 349 20.69 13.08 -11.33
C ALA A 349 22.13 12.59 -11.59
N ARG A 350 22.34 11.80 -12.64
CA ARG A 350 23.67 11.35 -13.07
C ARG A 350 24.54 12.51 -13.56
N ALA A 351 23.98 13.41 -14.38
CA ALA A 351 24.68 14.58 -14.85
C ALA A 351 25.02 15.54 -13.71
N SER A 352 24.07 15.78 -12.80
CA SER A 352 24.28 16.59 -11.60
C SER A 352 25.41 16.04 -10.73
N ARG A 353 25.41 14.71 -10.49
CA ARG A 353 26.48 14.07 -9.74
C ARG A 353 27.86 14.28 -10.40
N ALA A 354 27.95 14.07 -11.71
CA ALA A 354 29.22 14.29 -12.42
C ALA A 354 29.69 15.75 -12.33
N ALA A 355 28.76 16.72 -12.42
CA ALA A 355 29.06 18.13 -12.27
C ALA A 355 29.49 18.50 -10.83
N THR A 356 28.84 17.96 -9.81
CA THR A 356 29.24 18.20 -8.41
C THR A 356 30.57 17.58 -8.03
N ASP A 357 30.95 16.45 -8.62
CA ASP A 357 32.29 15.87 -8.43
C ASP A 357 33.40 16.80 -8.99
N GLU A 358 33.16 17.48 -10.15
CA GLU A 358 34.04 18.49 -10.72
C GLU A 358 34.05 19.76 -9.88
N GLN A 359 32.88 20.23 -9.42
CA GLN A 359 32.74 21.42 -8.57
C GLN A 359 33.56 21.29 -7.29
N ILE A 360 33.46 20.13 -6.61
CA ILE A 360 34.27 19.87 -5.38
C ILE A 360 35.75 19.95 -5.68
N ARG A 361 36.22 19.35 -6.81
CA ARG A 361 37.64 19.39 -7.18
C ARG A 361 38.13 20.81 -7.36
N ALA A 362 37.37 21.66 -8.06
CA ALA A 362 37.69 23.06 -8.26
C ALA A 362 37.62 23.87 -6.95
N ALA A 363 36.57 23.65 -6.14
CA ALA A 363 36.37 24.37 -4.88
C ALA A 363 37.46 24.04 -3.84
N VAL A 364 37.98 22.80 -3.80
CA VAL A 364 39.12 22.46 -2.94
C VAL A 364 40.36 23.24 -3.32
N VAL A 365 40.72 23.27 -4.61
CA VAL A 365 41.90 24.00 -5.10
C VAL A 365 41.74 25.49 -4.83
N ALA A 366 40.54 26.06 -5.07
CA ALA A 366 40.27 27.48 -4.83
C ALA A 366 40.38 27.82 -3.33
N PHE A 367 39.82 27.00 -2.46
CA PHE A 367 39.89 27.19 -1.01
C PHE A 367 41.34 27.11 -0.49
N GLU A 368 42.12 26.11 -0.91
CA GLU A 368 43.51 25.96 -0.51
C GLU A 368 44.33 27.16 -1.00
N GLY A 369 44.18 27.62 -2.27
CA GLY A 369 44.85 28.78 -2.81
C GLY A 369 44.52 30.07 -2.07
N VAL A 370 43.24 30.38 -1.85
CA VAL A 370 42.80 31.57 -1.12
C VAL A 370 43.32 31.54 0.33
N ARG A 371 43.39 30.41 0.96
CA ARG A 371 43.93 30.24 2.31
C ARG A 371 45.42 30.51 2.38
N GLU A 372 46.20 30.02 1.40
CA GLU A 372 47.63 30.31 1.30
C GLU A 372 47.90 31.80 0.99
N GLU A 373 47.14 32.41 0.07
CA GLU A 373 47.22 33.83 -0.24
C GLU A 373 46.87 34.70 0.98
N ALA A 374 45.90 34.31 1.78
CA ALA A 374 45.54 35.02 3.02
C ALA A 374 46.60 34.89 4.10
N ALA A 375 47.35 33.79 4.16
CA ALA A 375 48.45 33.60 5.10
C ALA A 375 49.62 34.57 4.86
N VAL A 376 49.79 35.04 3.60
CA VAL A 376 50.82 36.03 3.23
C VAL A 376 50.24 37.46 3.09
N GLY A 377 48.97 37.67 3.53
CA GLY A 377 48.31 38.98 3.54
C GLY A 377 47.78 39.46 2.16
N ALA A 378 47.77 38.58 1.13
CA ALA A 378 47.30 38.91 -0.20
C ALA A 378 45.75 38.81 -0.37
N ARG A 379 45.07 38.19 0.60
CA ARG A 379 43.59 38.04 0.66
C ARG A 379 43.05 38.37 2.04
N THR A 380 41.76 38.72 2.08
CA THR A 380 41.07 39.03 3.33
C THR A 380 40.54 37.77 4.04
N THR A 381 40.29 37.85 5.34
CA THR A 381 39.60 36.82 6.08
C THR A 381 38.23 36.47 5.50
N LEU A 382 37.53 37.50 4.95
CA LEU A 382 36.24 37.31 4.28
C LEU A 382 36.36 36.43 3.02
N ASP A 383 37.43 36.56 2.25
CA ASP A 383 37.67 35.73 1.05
C ASP A 383 37.84 34.27 1.43
N VAL A 384 38.59 33.98 2.52
CA VAL A 384 38.76 32.62 3.05
C VAL A 384 37.42 32.00 3.50
N LEU A 385 36.62 32.77 4.26
CA LEU A 385 35.32 32.34 4.76
C LEU A 385 34.33 32.08 3.60
N ASN A 386 34.40 32.85 2.53
CA ASN A 386 33.57 32.65 1.33
C ASN A 386 33.99 31.39 0.55
N ALA A 387 35.29 31.18 0.34
CA ALA A 387 35.80 29.99 -0.35
C ALA A 387 35.50 28.70 0.44
N GLU A 388 35.56 28.74 1.78
CA GLU A 388 35.18 27.66 2.64
C GLU A 388 33.67 27.31 2.52
N GLN A 389 32.83 28.36 2.51
CA GLN A 389 31.38 28.17 2.33
C GLN A 389 31.05 27.51 0.98
N GLU A 390 31.72 27.96 -0.10
CA GLU A 390 31.54 27.38 -1.44
C GLU A 390 31.95 25.91 -1.49
N LEU A 391 33.06 25.54 -0.86
CA LEU A 391 33.52 24.16 -0.73
C LEU A 391 32.51 23.31 0.09
N LEU A 392 31.99 23.89 1.19
CA LEU A 392 31.00 23.19 2.01
C LEU A 392 29.70 22.92 1.21
N ASP A 393 29.23 23.94 0.48
CA ASP A 393 28.01 23.81 -0.32
C ASP A 393 28.19 22.80 -1.44
N ALA A 394 29.35 22.80 -2.13
CA ALA A 394 29.70 21.80 -3.12
C ALA A 394 29.70 20.37 -2.54
N LYS A 395 30.23 20.20 -1.30
CA LYS A 395 30.20 18.89 -0.61
C LYS A 395 28.76 18.47 -0.25
N ALA A 396 27.93 19.39 0.21
CA ALA A 396 26.52 19.12 0.54
C ALA A 396 25.71 18.77 -0.72
N ASP A 397 25.94 19.47 -1.82
CA ASP A 397 25.33 19.20 -3.13
C ASP A 397 25.70 17.82 -3.66
N ARG A 398 26.96 17.39 -3.49
CA ARG A 398 27.39 16.04 -3.84
C ARG A 398 26.63 14.96 -3.06
N VAL A 399 26.48 15.13 -1.75
CA VAL A 399 25.73 14.20 -0.90
C VAL A 399 24.28 14.12 -1.35
N THR A 400 23.70 15.27 -1.73
CA THR A 400 22.34 15.35 -2.24
C THR A 400 22.21 14.69 -3.61
N SER A 401 23.11 14.97 -4.55
CA SER A 401 23.08 14.38 -5.91
C SER A 401 23.28 12.86 -5.92
N LEU A 402 24.10 12.33 -5.01
CA LEU A 402 24.24 10.88 -4.81
C LEU A 402 22.92 10.24 -4.31
N THR A 403 22.24 10.92 -3.39
CA THR A 403 20.94 10.48 -2.87
C THR A 403 19.88 10.48 -3.99
N ASP A 404 19.83 11.55 -4.78
CA ASP A 404 18.88 11.71 -5.88
C ASP A 404 19.10 10.69 -7.00
N GLU A 405 20.35 10.33 -7.32
CA GLU A 405 20.65 9.27 -8.29
C GLU A 405 20.10 7.92 -7.82
N VAL A 406 20.26 7.58 -6.54
CA VAL A 406 19.73 6.33 -5.98
C VAL A 406 18.20 6.31 -6.03
N ILE A 407 17.55 7.38 -5.57
CA ILE A 407 16.07 7.50 -5.60
C ILE A 407 15.56 7.42 -7.03
N ALA A 408 16.15 8.16 -7.97
CA ALA A 408 15.76 8.16 -9.37
C ALA A 408 15.92 6.76 -10.00
N GLY A 409 16.99 6.03 -9.67
CA GLY A 409 17.19 4.67 -10.14
C GLY A 409 16.07 3.71 -9.71
N TYR A 410 15.68 3.76 -8.44
CA TYR A 410 14.55 2.94 -7.95
C TYR A 410 13.19 3.43 -8.45
N ARG A 411 13.03 4.73 -8.71
CA ARG A 411 11.84 5.28 -9.35
C ARG A 411 11.64 4.77 -10.78
N VAL A 412 12.73 4.57 -11.54
CA VAL A 412 12.67 3.90 -12.85
C VAL A 412 12.21 2.46 -12.70
N LEU A 413 12.70 1.69 -11.71
CA LEU A 413 12.22 0.32 -11.46
C LEU A 413 10.72 0.31 -11.12
N MET A 414 10.27 1.23 -10.26
CA MET A 414 8.87 1.36 -9.89
C MET A 414 8.01 1.69 -11.12
N SER A 415 8.44 2.63 -11.97
CA SER A 415 7.71 3.01 -13.19
C SER A 415 7.61 1.89 -14.23
N MET A 416 8.52 0.91 -14.17
CA MET A 416 8.44 -0.31 -14.99
C MET A 416 7.59 -1.42 -14.34
N GLY A 417 7.07 -1.21 -13.11
CA GLY A 417 6.36 -2.25 -12.37
C GLY A 417 7.26 -3.33 -11.77
N GLN A 418 8.58 -3.09 -11.71
CA GLN A 418 9.59 -4.09 -11.32
C GLN A 418 10.14 -3.91 -9.90
N LEU A 419 9.63 -2.96 -9.12
CA LEU A 419 10.09 -2.74 -7.75
C LEU A 419 9.33 -3.66 -6.78
N THR A 420 9.62 -4.95 -6.82
CA THR A 420 8.99 -5.98 -5.97
C THR A 420 10.01 -6.75 -5.15
N ALA A 421 9.58 -7.39 -4.07
CA ALA A 421 10.42 -8.26 -3.26
C ALA A 421 11.05 -9.40 -4.10
N ASP A 422 10.32 -9.85 -5.11
CA ASP A 422 10.75 -10.88 -6.06
C ASP A 422 11.89 -10.39 -6.95
N SER A 423 11.71 -9.25 -7.60
CA SER A 423 12.72 -8.67 -8.51
C SER A 423 13.98 -8.22 -7.77
N LEU A 424 13.85 -7.84 -6.50
CA LEU A 424 14.97 -7.46 -5.64
C LEU A 424 15.61 -8.65 -4.91
N ASN A 425 15.11 -9.87 -5.11
CA ASN A 425 15.56 -11.09 -4.42
C ASN A 425 15.65 -10.90 -2.89
N LEU A 426 14.60 -10.31 -2.29
CA LEU A 426 14.58 -10.09 -0.84
C LEU A 426 14.34 -11.41 -0.10
N PRO A 427 15.08 -11.68 0.99
CA PRO A 427 14.91 -12.87 1.81
C PRO A 427 13.70 -12.71 2.75
N VAL A 428 12.49 -12.67 2.17
CA VAL A 428 11.22 -12.54 2.88
C VAL A 428 10.31 -13.71 2.59
N GLN A 429 9.44 -14.06 3.52
CA GLN A 429 8.35 -14.98 3.24
C GLN A 429 7.35 -14.28 2.31
N LYS A 430 7.31 -14.76 1.06
CA LYS A 430 6.42 -14.21 0.05
C LYS A 430 4.97 -14.56 0.38
N PHE A 431 4.09 -13.59 0.22
CA PHE A 431 2.66 -13.79 0.37
C PHE A 431 2.12 -14.54 -0.85
N ASP A 432 1.49 -15.71 -0.64
CA ASP A 432 0.78 -16.43 -1.71
C ASP A 432 -0.69 -15.96 -1.77
N PRO A 433 -1.07 -15.19 -2.79
CA PRO A 433 -2.44 -14.71 -2.94
C PRO A 433 -3.44 -15.83 -3.31
N ALA A 434 -2.96 -17.02 -3.68
CA ALA A 434 -3.84 -18.14 -4.05
C ALA A 434 -4.21 -19.02 -2.85
N GLU A 435 -3.45 -18.99 -1.77
CA GLU A 435 -3.66 -19.85 -0.61
C GLU A 435 -5.05 -19.64 0.00
N TYR A 436 -5.40 -18.41 0.35
CA TYR A 436 -6.70 -18.08 0.93
C TYR A 436 -7.84 -18.31 -0.07
N TYR A 437 -7.68 -17.84 -1.31
CA TYR A 437 -8.66 -18.05 -2.38
C TYR A 437 -9.06 -19.52 -2.54
N ASN A 438 -8.10 -20.44 -2.52
CA ASN A 438 -8.35 -21.87 -2.66
C ASN A 438 -9.16 -22.47 -1.51
N LEU A 439 -9.13 -21.86 -0.32
CA LEU A 439 -9.95 -22.26 0.82
C LEU A 439 -11.40 -21.80 0.68
N VAL A 440 -11.62 -20.58 0.15
CA VAL A 440 -12.95 -19.92 0.17
C VAL A 440 -13.76 -20.08 -1.11
N LYS A 441 -13.14 -20.26 -2.29
CA LYS A 441 -13.79 -20.26 -3.61
C LYS A 441 -15.00 -21.17 -3.76
N SER A 442 -15.16 -22.17 -2.89
CA SER A 442 -16.31 -23.09 -2.86
C SER A 442 -17.38 -22.68 -1.84
N ALA A 443 -17.30 -21.49 -1.26
CA ALA A 443 -18.17 -20.96 -0.22
C ALA A 443 -18.41 -21.99 0.92
N PRO A 444 -17.37 -22.35 1.70
CA PRO A 444 -17.49 -23.34 2.76
C PRO A 444 -18.33 -22.79 3.92
N THR A 445 -19.22 -23.60 4.49
CA THR A 445 -19.96 -23.22 5.69
C THR A 445 -19.06 -23.31 6.93
N LYS A 446 -19.32 -22.50 7.96
CA LYS A 446 -18.55 -22.48 9.22
C LYS A 446 -18.38 -23.87 9.87
N ARG A 447 -19.41 -24.72 9.77
CA ARG A 447 -19.40 -26.09 10.34
C ARG A 447 -18.72 -27.14 9.46
N SER A 448 -18.31 -26.78 8.22
CA SER A 448 -17.59 -27.71 7.34
C SER A 448 -16.12 -27.84 7.74
N ALA A 449 -15.46 -28.94 7.37
CA ALA A 449 -14.03 -29.13 7.62
C ALA A 449 -13.16 -28.02 7.02
N ARG A 450 -13.55 -27.49 5.84
CA ARG A 450 -12.90 -26.32 5.22
C ARG A 450 -13.17 -25.02 5.98
N GLY A 451 -14.41 -24.79 6.44
CA GLY A 451 -14.76 -23.63 7.25
C GLY A 451 -14.01 -23.58 8.58
N SER A 452 -13.90 -24.72 9.27
CA SER A 452 -13.11 -24.82 10.51
C SER A 452 -11.61 -24.58 10.29
N LYS A 453 -11.07 -24.97 9.12
CA LYS A 453 -9.68 -24.63 8.72
C LYS A 453 -9.53 -23.15 8.44
N LEU A 454 -10.51 -22.54 7.77
CA LEU A 454 -10.55 -21.12 7.47
C LEU A 454 -10.59 -20.27 8.75
N ASP A 455 -11.45 -20.62 9.72
CA ASP A 455 -11.52 -19.94 11.01
C ASP A 455 -10.19 -19.98 11.77
N ARG A 456 -9.43 -21.08 11.68
CA ARG A 456 -8.08 -21.18 12.27
C ARG A 456 -7.09 -20.24 11.57
N VAL A 457 -7.12 -20.18 10.23
CA VAL A 457 -6.26 -19.27 9.45
C VAL A 457 -6.59 -17.82 9.79
N LEU A 458 -7.88 -17.45 9.86
CA LEU A 458 -8.29 -16.07 10.21
C LEU A 458 -7.85 -15.68 11.62
N LYS A 459 -7.96 -16.60 12.61
CA LYS A 459 -7.46 -16.36 13.98
C LYS A 459 -5.94 -16.16 14.02
N ALA A 460 -5.18 -16.91 13.22
CA ALA A 460 -3.73 -16.77 13.15
C ALA A 460 -3.29 -15.47 12.44
N LEU A 461 -4.14 -14.90 11.60
CA LEU A 461 -3.89 -13.66 10.86
C LEU A 461 -4.46 -12.41 11.57
N SER A 462 -5.24 -12.60 12.64
CA SER A 462 -5.69 -11.50 13.51
C SER A 462 -4.47 -10.88 14.23
N PRO A 463 -4.39 -9.54 14.30
CA PRO A 463 -3.28 -8.84 14.95
C PRO A 463 -3.21 -9.09 16.44
#